data_c6dabe01ed91569f40a39689a455beb2
#
_entry.id   c6dabe01ed91569f40a39689a455beb2
#
_cell.length_a   1.000
_cell.length_b   1.000
_cell.length_c   1.000
_cell.angle_alpha   90.00
_cell.angle_beta   90.00
_cell.angle_gamma   90.00
#
_symmetry.space_group_name_H-M   'P 1'
#
loop_
_entity.id
_entity.type
_entity.pdbx_description
1 polymer ?
#
loop_
_entity_poly.entity_id
_entity_poly.type
_entity_poly.pdbx_seq_one_letter_code
_entity_poly.pdbx_strand_id
1 'polypeptide(L)'
;RNIDFETAYENALKIKPLVFFAVTLQNKNNSIYLKEKAFSQFSILKKQIEKLNLEKFYIEPSFLSPIYGLQGRLDLLIENTKDSKRKDVVELKSGKPPQKEIFYKTKDGKTISAGCWSNHIAQATGYNLLLDSIDEKRTGSSLILYSSDTDSPLRNVPNHFSLKQNLLEIRNNLIYYYSIFEQYILLFFDRDFIRTDTLSKFTKEAYFQIFRSFEKSEEILKEYLQYFTSFIAKEIKAEKLGTNGTNSNNHSSLWRSSIEEKRLSYNVLSNLKLNRDLSNLESLHLTFEIDVMQGNNSIFRKGDMTVLYKDSRLEEANPSKQQLFKSSVRYIDNSLV
;
A
#
# COMPACT_ATOMS: atom_id res chain seq x y z
N ARG A 1 -17.74 -14.72 -4.69
CA ARG A 1 -18.01 -16.10 -4.24
C ARG A 1 -18.71 -16.02 -2.90
N ASN A 2 -19.84 -16.73 -2.76
CA ASN A 2 -20.49 -16.93 -1.46
C ASN A 2 -19.71 -18.00 -0.68
N ILE A 3 -18.56 -17.60 -0.13
CA ILE A 3 -17.84 -18.46 0.81
C ILE A 3 -18.47 -18.21 2.19
N ASP A 4 -18.85 -19.30 2.88
CA ASP A 4 -19.33 -19.20 4.25
C ASP A 4 -18.18 -18.82 5.20
N PHE A 5 -18.55 -18.39 6.40
CA PHE A 5 -17.56 -17.93 7.39
C PHE A 5 -16.59 -19.05 7.78
N GLU A 6 -17.08 -20.28 7.99
CA GLU A 6 -16.23 -21.39 8.46
C GLU A 6 -15.13 -21.69 7.45
N THR A 7 -15.50 -21.85 6.19
CA THR A 7 -14.55 -22.08 5.10
C THR A 7 -13.54 -20.93 4.97
N ALA A 8 -14.00 -19.67 5.06
CA ALA A 8 -13.11 -18.51 5.00
C ALA A 8 -12.14 -18.45 6.17
N TYR A 9 -12.62 -18.75 7.38
CA TYR A 9 -11.83 -18.78 8.61
C TYR A 9 -10.75 -19.85 8.56
N GLU A 10 -11.11 -21.09 8.19
CA GLU A 10 -10.17 -22.20 8.06
C GLU A 10 -9.09 -21.92 7.01
N ASN A 11 -9.46 -21.33 5.86
CA ASN A 11 -8.50 -20.95 4.84
C ASN A 11 -7.53 -19.88 5.33
N ALA A 12 -8.01 -18.90 6.09
CA ALA A 12 -7.15 -17.88 6.70
C ALA A 12 -6.13 -18.48 7.68
N LEU A 13 -6.53 -19.46 8.49
CA LEU A 13 -5.63 -20.17 9.39
C LEU A 13 -4.54 -20.96 8.64
N LYS A 14 -4.89 -21.58 7.52
CA LYS A 14 -3.95 -22.34 6.69
C LYS A 14 -2.91 -21.42 6.01
N ILE A 15 -3.28 -20.17 5.69
CA ILE A 15 -2.37 -19.20 5.05
C ILE A 15 -1.29 -18.70 6.02
N LYS A 16 -1.64 -18.49 7.31
CA LYS A 16 -0.72 -17.91 8.31
C LYS A 16 -0.76 -18.69 9.66
N PRO A 17 -0.44 -19.97 9.67
CA PRO A 17 -0.60 -20.80 10.86
C PRO A 17 0.28 -20.35 12.03
N LEU A 18 1.52 -19.91 11.77
CA LEU A 18 2.44 -19.43 12.81
C LEU A 18 1.96 -18.13 13.48
N VAL A 19 1.36 -17.22 12.71
CA VAL A 19 0.80 -15.96 13.25
C VAL A 19 -0.38 -16.28 14.17
N PHE A 20 -1.26 -17.18 13.76
CA PHE A 20 -2.38 -17.62 14.57
C PHE A 20 -1.90 -18.27 15.87
N PHE A 21 -0.93 -19.18 15.78
CA PHE A 21 -0.35 -19.85 16.93
C PHE A 21 0.29 -18.86 17.91
N ALA A 22 1.08 -17.90 17.42
CA ALA A 22 1.70 -16.86 18.24
C ALA A 22 0.66 -15.99 18.98
N VAL A 23 -0.42 -15.61 18.31
CA VAL A 23 -1.50 -14.80 18.91
C VAL A 23 -2.29 -15.60 19.95
N THR A 24 -2.51 -16.90 19.74
CA THR A 24 -3.21 -17.76 20.70
C THR A 24 -2.37 -18.05 21.93
N LEU A 25 -1.04 -18.19 21.79
CA LEU A 25 -0.13 -18.38 22.93
C LEU A 25 0.00 -17.12 23.80
N GLN A 26 0.09 -15.95 23.19
CA GLN A 26 0.26 -14.68 23.92
C GLN A 26 -1.00 -14.26 24.68
N ASN A 27 -2.15 -14.54 24.11
CA ASN A 27 -3.40 -14.30 24.78
C ASN A 27 -3.87 -15.64 25.36
N LYS A 28 -3.88 -15.80 26.67
CA LYS A 28 -4.54 -16.93 27.35
C LYS A 28 -6.01 -17.14 26.89
N ASN A 29 -6.45 -16.38 25.90
CA ASN A 29 -7.73 -16.38 25.26
C ASN A 29 -7.76 -17.44 24.15
N ASN A 30 -8.46 -18.44 24.45
CA ASN A 30 -8.93 -19.56 23.69
C ASN A 30 -9.16 -19.21 22.20
N SER A 31 -8.79 -20.10 21.30
CA SER A 31 -9.09 -20.03 19.87
C SER A 31 -10.59 -19.79 19.59
N ILE A 32 -11.47 -20.21 20.49
CA ILE A 32 -12.91 -19.98 20.46
C ILE A 32 -13.23 -18.48 20.49
N TYR A 33 -12.64 -17.72 21.42
CA TYR A 33 -12.86 -16.27 21.50
C TYR A 33 -12.43 -15.53 20.21
N LEU A 34 -11.31 -15.93 19.62
CA LEU A 34 -10.86 -15.32 18.37
C LEU A 34 -11.82 -15.64 17.22
N LYS A 35 -12.37 -16.85 17.17
CA LYS A 35 -13.34 -17.26 16.17
C LYS A 35 -14.67 -16.49 16.32
N GLU A 36 -15.18 -16.37 17.52
CA GLU A 36 -16.40 -15.59 17.83
C GLU A 36 -16.23 -14.11 17.46
N LYS A 37 -15.08 -13.52 17.81
CA LYS A 37 -14.75 -12.14 17.43
C LYS A 37 -14.67 -11.98 15.92
N ALA A 38 -14.02 -12.89 15.21
CA ALA A 38 -13.93 -12.89 13.76
C ALA A 38 -15.31 -13.04 13.12
N PHE A 39 -16.17 -13.90 13.65
CA PHE A 39 -17.54 -14.08 13.18
C PHE A 39 -18.40 -12.82 13.36
N SER A 40 -18.31 -12.17 14.51
CA SER A 40 -18.99 -10.90 14.76
C SER A 40 -18.59 -9.82 13.74
N GLN A 41 -17.29 -9.67 13.50
CA GLN A 41 -16.77 -8.70 12.51
C GLN A 41 -17.17 -9.07 11.08
N PHE A 42 -17.13 -10.35 10.73
CA PHE A 42 -17.57 -10.85 9.43
C PHE A 42 -19.06 -10.54 9.20
N SER A 43 -19.90 -10.69 10.20
CA SER A 43 -21.33 -10.41 10.12
C SER A 43 -21.62 -8.93 9.85
N ILE A 44 -20.85 -8.03 10.50
CA ILE A 44 -20.95 -6.58 10.25
C ILE A 44 -20.48 -6.26 8.83
N LEU A 45 -19.33 -6.81 8.43
CA LEU A 45 -18.76 -6.64 7.09
C LEU A 45 -19.76 -7.07 6.01
N LYS A 46 -20.31 -8.28 6.13
CA LYS A 46 -21.29 -8.83 5.19
C LYS A 46 -22.50 -7.92 5.04
N LYS A 47 -23.10 -7.50 6.17
CA LYS A 47 -24.23 -6.59 6.19
C LYS A 47 -23.95 -5.23 5.51
N GLN A 48 -22.74 -4.68 5.66
CA GLN A 48 -22.37 -3.43 5.02
C GLN A 48 -22.09 -3.60 3.52
N ILE A 49 -21.41 -4.66 3.13
CA ILE A 49 -21.14 -4.98 1.71
C ILE A 49 -22.43 -5.20 0.93
N GLU A 50 -23.42 -5.87 1.53
CA GLU A 50 -24.74 -6.07 0.92
C GLU A 50 -25.48 -4.75 0.65
N LYS A 51 -25.22 -3.70 1.44
CA LYS A 51 -25.80 -2.35 1.23
C LYS A 51 -25.07 -1.57 0.14
N LEU A 52 -23.81 -1.90 -0.13
CA LEU A 52 -23.01 -1.29 -1.18
C LEU A 52 -23.40 -1.98 -2.50
N ASN A 53 -23.95 -1.26 -3.45
CA ASN A 53 -24.29 -1.83 -4.77
C ASN A 53 -23.00 -2.18 -5.53
N LEU A 54 -22.53 -3.42 -5.37
CA LEU A 54 -21.28 -3.93 -5.94
C LEU A 54 -21.51 -4.50 -7.35
N GLU A 55 -21.90 -3.67 -8.31
CA GLU A 55 -22.03 -4.09 -9.72
C GLU A 55 -20.65 -4.33 -10.35
N LYS A 56 -19.71 -3.42 -10.11
CA LYS A 56 -18.32 -3.52 -10.58
C LYS A 56 -17.37 -3.11 -9.48
N PHE A 57 -16.52 -4.03 -9.06
CA PHE A 57 -15.60 -3.79 -7.96
C PHE A 57 -14.27 -4.52 -8.13
N TYR A 58 -13.26 -4.01 -7.42
CA TYR A 58 -11.92 -4.58 -7.40
C TYR A 58 -11.45 -4.72 -5.95
N ILE A 59 -10.98 -5.91 -5.58
CA ILE A 59 -10.42 -6.21 -4.27
C ILE A 59 -8.90 -6.01 -4.35
N GLU A 60 -8.35 -5.29 -3.39
CA GLU A 60 -6.93 -4.99 -3.25
C GLU A 60 -6.26 -4.40 -4.52
N PRO A 61 -6.93 -3.50 -5.27
CA PRO A 61 -6.31 -2.88 -6.44
C PRO A 61 -5.13 -2.02 -6.01
N SER A 62 -4.03 -2.10 -6.76
CA SER A 62 -2.83 -1.33 -6.51
C SER A 62 -2.70 -0.19 -7.53
N PHE A 63 -2.21 0.95 -7.06
CA PHE A 63 -2.01 2.15 -7.87
C PHE A 63 -0.68 2.80 -7.54
N LEU A 64 -0.15 3.53 -8.52
CA LEU A 64 1.10 4.27 -8.44
C LEU A 64 0.88 5.67 -9.01
N SER A 65 1.32 6.69 -8.29
CA SER A 65 1.31 8.08 -8.76
C SER A 65 2.70 8.69 -8.68
N PRO A 66 3.42 8.79 -9.79
CA PRO A 66 4.70 9.51 -9.82
C PRO A 66 4.56 11.00 -9.50
N ILE A 67 3.42 11.61 -9.89
CA ILE A 67 3.12 13.03 -9.67
C ILE A 67 3.11 13.36 -8.18
N TYR A 68 2.45 12.51 -7.39
CA TYR A 68 2.40 12.68 -5.94
C TYR A 68 3.48 11.92 -5.20
N GLY A 69 4.28 11.08 -5.88
CA GLY A 69 5.27 10.21 -5.24
C GLY A 69 4.62 9.23 -4.25
N LEU A 70 3.46 8.72 -4.59
CA LEU A 70 2.67 7.82 -3.76
C LEU A 70 2.42 6.51 -4.48
N GLN A 71 2.34 5.44 -3.71
CA GLN A 71 1.81 4.15 -4.14
C GLN A 71 0.89 3.60 -3.04
N GLY A 72 -0.11 2.83 -3.44
CA GLY A 72 -1.03 2.25 -2.46
C GLY A 72 -1.81 1.08 -3.02
N ARG A 73 -2.30 0.26 -2.10
CA ARG A 73 -3.23 -0.82 -2.35
C ARG A 73 -4.48 -0.56 -1.53
N LEU A 74 -5.58 -0.36 -2.22
CA LEU A 74 -6.87 -0.12 -1.62
C LEU A 74 -7.47 -1.47 -1.19
N ASP A 75 -8.28 -1.52 -0.13
CA ASP A 75 -8.95 -2.78 0.23
C ASP A 75 -10.08 -3.08 -0.77
N LEU A 76 -10.88 -2.07 -1.13
CA LEU A 76 -11.96 -2.22 -2.10
C LEU A 76 -12.16 -0.94 -2.91
N LEU A 77 -12.21 -1.07 -4.22
CA LEU A 77 -12.60 -0.02 -5.16
C LEU A 77 -13.92 -0.41 -5.82
N ILE A 78 -14.90 0.49 -5.83
CA ILE A 78 -16.20 0.29 -6.45
C ILE A 78 -16.33 1.29 -7.60
N GLU A 79 -16.57 0.79 -8.80
CA GLU A 79 -16.87 1.61 -9.98
C GLU A 79 -18.37 1.60 -10.26
N ASN A 80 -18.93 2.77 -10.50
CA ASN A 80 -20.33 2.88 -10.89
C ASN A 80 -20.48 2.53 -12.40
N THR A 81 -21.40 1.65 -12.72
CA THR A 81 -21.60 1.21 -14.12
C THR A 81 -22.25 2.26 -15.00
N LYS A 82 -23.01 3.19 -14.40
CA LYS A 82 -23.70 4.28 -15.10
C LYS A 82 -22.88 5.57 -15.18
N ASP A 83 -21.94 5.77 -14.24
CA ASP A 83 -21.01 6.89 -14.21
C ASP A 83 -19.58 6.39 -14.02
N SER A 84 -18.86 6.23 -15.09
CA SER A 84 -17.49 5.70 -15.09
C SER A 84 -16.49 6.57 -14.32
N LYS A 85 -16.83 7.85 -14.07
CA LYS A 85 -16.00 8.77 -13.28
C LYS A 85 -16.18 8.51 -11.78
N ARG A 86 -17.30 7.95 -11.36
CA ARG A 86 -17.56 7.67 -9.96
C ARG A 86 -16.86 6.40 -9.52
N LYS A 87 -15.87 6.58 -8.65
CA LYS A 87 -15.06 5.52 -8.06
C LYS A 87 -15.03 5.69 -6.54
N ASP A 88 -15.78 4.86 -5.85
CA ASP A 88 -15.84 4.88 -4.38
C ASP A 88 -14.78 3.92 -3.82
N VAL A 89 -14.13 4.35 -2.74
CA VAL A 89 -13.12 3.56 -2.02
C VAL A 89 -13.67 3.13 -0.69
N VAL A 90 -13.47 1.87 -0.32
CA VAL A 90 -13.76 1.38 1.03
C VAL A 90 -12.49 0.77 1.63
N GLU A 91 -12.08 1.32 2.75
CA GLU A 91 -10.95 0.83 3.54
C GLU A 91 -11.47 0.11 4.79
N LEU A 92 -11.00 -1.11 5.02
CA LEU A 92 -11.43 -1.97 6.13
C LEU A 92 -10.53 -1.77 7.35
N LYS A 93 -11.14 -1.58 8.50
CA LYS A 93 -10.45 -1.53 9.80
C LYS A 93 -11.10 -2.48 10.81
N SER A 94 -10.30 -3.39 11.36
CA SER A 94 -10.74 -4.33 12.41
C SER A 94 -10.75 -3.71 13.81
N GLY A 95 -10.15 -2.53 13.99
CA GLY A 95 -10.15 -1.77 15.25
C GLY A 95 -11.44 -1.00 15.47
N LYS A 96 -11.56 -0.41 16.66
CA LYS A 96 -12.68 0.49 16.99
C LYS A 96 -12.42 1.91 16.46
N PRO A 97 -13.47 2.62 16.01
CA PRO A 97 -13.35 4.03 15.69
C PRO A 97 -13.05 4.86 16.97
N PRO A 98 -12.65 6.13 16.83
CA PRO A 98 -12.52 7.01 17.99
C PRO A 98 -13.85 7.19 18.68
N GLN A 99 -13.84 7.19 20.02
CA GLN A 99 -15.06 7.39 20.84
C GLN A 99 -15.64 8.80 20.72
N LYS A 100 -14.77 9.78 20.43
CA LYS A 100 -15.15 11.18 20.20
C LYS A 100 -14.83 11.56 18.77
N GLU A 101 -15.65 12.42 18.19
CA GLU A 101 -15.33 12.98 16.87
C GLU A 101 -13.99 13.71 16.92
N ILE A 102 -13.16 13.45 15.92
CA ILE A 102 -11.88 14.13 15.73
C ILE A 102 -12.11 15.26 14.75
N PHE A 103 -11.82 16.48 15.21
CA PHE A 103 -11.98 17.69 14.43
C PHE A 103 -10.63 18.13 13.85
N TYR A 104 -10.64 18.43 12.57
CA TYR A 104 -9.48 18.96 11.84
C TYR A 104 -9.77 20.41 11.49
N LYS A 105 -8.90 21.32 11.93
CA LYS A 105 -8.90 22.68 11.42
C LYS A 105 -8.15 22.73 10.11
N THR A 106 -8.82 23.19 9.07
CA THR A 106 -8.21 23.41 7.77
C THR A 106 -7.46 24.75 7.75
N LYS A 107 -6.53 24.93 6.80
CA LYS A 107 -5.78 26.20 6.67
C LYS A 107 -6.70 27.39 6.36
N ASP A 108 -7.85 27.15 5.76
CA ASP A 108 -8.91 28.13 5.48
C ASP A 108 -9.86 28.33 6.68
N GLY A 109 -9.53 27.82 7.86
CA GLY A 109 -10.28 28.03 9.11
C GLY A 109 -11.53 27.16 9.29
N LYS A 110 -11.85 26.29 8.34
CA LYS A 110 -12.99 25.37 8.46
C LYS A 110 -12.65 24.21 9.40
N THR A 111 -13.67 23.68 10.04
CA THR A 111 -13.55 22.47 10.86
C THR A 111 -14.16 21.28 10.11
N ILE A 112 -13.38 20.23 9.93
CA ILE A 112 -13.81 18.98 9.31
C ILE A 112 -13.85 17.92 10.40
N SER A 113 -14.96 17.19 10.49
CA SER A 113 -15.09 15.99 11.31
C SER A 113 -15.34 14.78 10.43
N ALA A 114 -14.65 13.68 10.71
CA ALA A 114 -14.84 12.44 9.98
C ALA A 114 -15.20 11.23 10.86
N GLY A 115 -15.21 11.38 12.20
CA GLY A 115 -15.46 10.27 13.12
C GLY A 115 -14.47 9.10 12.95
N CYS A 116 -13.30 9.37 12.39
CA CYS A 116 -12.25 8.39 12.07
C CYS A 116 -10.93 8.80 12.71
N TRP A 117 -10.04 7.83 12.92
CA TRP A 117 -8.67 8.12 13.35
C TRP A 117 -7.90 8.90 12.29
N SER A 118 -7.02 9.82 12.72
CA SER A 118 -6.25 10.70 11.81
C SER A 118 -5.40 9.95 10.80
N ASN A 119 -4.77 8.86 11.21
CA ASN A 119 -4.01 8.00 10.31
C ASN A 119 -4.88 7.29 9.27
N HIS A 120 -6.12 6.91 9.62
CA HIS A 120 -7.06 6.33 8.66
C HIS A 120 -7.57 7.38 7.67
N ILE A 121 -7.80 8.61 8.12
CA ILE A 121 -8.15 9.74 7.23
C ILE A 121 -6.99 10.03 6.28
N ALA A 122 -5.75 10.06 6.76
CA ALA A 122 -4.57 10.26 5.93
C ALA A 122 -4.45 9.15 4.86
N GLN A 123 -4.69 7.89 5.23
CA GLN A 123 -4.67 6.76 4.30
C GLN A 123 -5.75 6.92 3.20
N ALA A 124 -6.99 7.18 3.58
CA ALA A 124 -8.09 7.41 2.63
C ALA A 124 -7.84 8.63 1.73
N THR A 125 -7.23 9.69 2.27
CA THR A 125 -6.81 10.87 1.50
C THR A 125 -5.71 10.52 0.49
N GLY A 126 -4.76 9.66 0.88
CA GLY A 126 -3.74 9.14 -0.03
C GLY A 126 -4.35 8.36 -1.19
N TYR A 127 -5.37 7.56 -0.95
CA TYR A 127 -6.10 6.86 -2.01
C TYR A 127 -6.84 7.82 -2.95
N ASN A 128 -7.42 8.90 -2.40
CA ASN A 128 -8.01 9.94 -3.25
C ASN A 128 -6.95 10.54 -4.19
N LEU A 129 -5.77 10.90 -3.68
CA LEU A 129 -4.68 11.44 -4.50
C LEU A 129 -4.22 10.45 -5.58
N LEU A 130 -4.11 9.15 -5.24
CA LEU A 130 -3.76 8.11 -6.20
C LEU A 130 -4.76 8.02 -7.35
N LEU A 131 -6.05 7.98 -7.03
CA LEU A 131 -7.10 7.88 -8.04
C LEU A 131 -7.27 9.17 -8.84
N ASP A 132 -7.14 10.33 -8.22
CA ASP A 132 -7.19 11.64 -8.88
C ASP A 132 -6.01 11.84 -9.86
N SER A 133 -4.86 11.19 -9.61
CA SER A 133 -3.72 11.23 -10.54
C SER A 133 -3.95 10.43 -11.83
N ILE A 134 -4.91 9.51 -11.81
CA ILE A 134 -5.28 8.69 -12.96
C ILE A 134 -6.43 9.34 -13.74
N ASP A 135 -7.40 9.89 -13.02
CA ASP A 135 -8.57 10.56 -13.56
C ASP A 135 -8.89 11.82 -12.75
N GLU A 136 -8.45 12.96 -13.25
CA GLU A 136 -8.66 14.28 -12.60
C GLU A 136 -10.14 14.64 -12.45
N LYS A 137 -11.01 14.05 -13.26
CA LYS A 137 -12.46 14.26 -13.23
C LYS A 137 -13.19 13.22 -12.38
N ARG A 138 -12.43 12.41 -11.64
CA ARG A 138 -13.01 11.41 -10.76
C ARG A 138 -13.96 12.04 -9.75
N THR A 139 -15.11 11.42 -9.60
CA THR A 139 -16.06 11.63 -8.51
C THR A 139 -16.11 10.38 -7.62
N GLY A 140 -16.68 10.47 -6.46
CA GLY A 140 -16.87 9.35 -5.53
C GLY A 140 -16.39 9.67 -4.13
N SER A 141 -16.71 8.77 -3.23
CA SER A 141 -16.48 8.88 -1.79
C SER A 141 -15.34 7.98 -1.35
N SER A 142 -14.65 8.35 -0.27
CA SER A 142 -13.78 7.46 0.47
C SER A 142 -14.42 7.11 1.80
N LEU A 143 -14.58 5.83 2.04
CA LEU A 143 -15.29 5.27 3.17
C LEU A 143 -14.32 4.43 4.00
N ILE A 144 -14.45 4.51 5.33
CA ILE A 144 -13.75 3.62 6.25
C ILE A 144 -14.80 2.74 6.93
N LEU A 145 -14.62 1.43 6.80
CA LEU A 145 -15.48 0.43 7.40
C LEU A 145 -14.80 -0.17 8.64
N TYR A 146 -15.31 0.21 9.82
CA TYR A 146 -14.89 -0.36 11.10
C TYR A 146 -15.69 -1.62 11.40
N SER A 147 -15.14 -2.80 11.17
CA SER A 147 -15.84 -4.07 11.36
C SER A 147 -16.14 -4.43 12.84
N SER A 148 -15.61 -3.67 13.79
CA SER A 148 -15.92 -3.83 15.23
C SER A 148 -16.92 -2.81 15.77
N ASP A 149 -17.47 -1.94 14.91
CA ASP A 149 -18.49 -0.95 15.28
C ASP A 149 -19.87 -1.44 14.83
N THR A 150 -20.77 -1.70 15.78
CA THR A 150 -22.12 -2.23 15.50
C THR A 150 -23.10 -1.13 15.08
N ASP A 151 -22.87 0.09 15.53
CA ASP A 151 -23.84 1.19 15.41
C ASP A 151 -23.67 1.96 14.11
N SER A 152 -22.46 2.38 13.82
CA SER A 152 -22.13 3.17 12.63
C SER A 152 -20.81 2.72 12.01
N PRO A 153 -20.75 1.49 11.46
CA PRO A 153 -19.50 0.90 11.00
C PRO A 153 -18.91 1.62 9.79
N LEU A 154 -19.73 2.22 8.93
CA LEU A 154 -19.27 2.87 7.71
C LEU A 154 -19.21 4.39 7.91
N ARG A 155 -18.01 4.95 7.77
CA ARG A 155 -17.69 6.36 7.97
C ARG A 155 -17.20 6.99 6.68
N ASN A 156 -17.76 8.17 6.34
CA ASN A 156 -17.29 8.92 5.17
C ASN A 156 -16.08 9.79 5.52
N VAL A 157 -15.08 9.78 4.67
CA VAL A 157 -13.90 10.68 4.76
C VAL A 157 -14.08 11.79 3.73
N PRO A 158 -14.14 13.05 4.16
CA PRO A 158 -14.30 14.18 3.24
C PRO A 158 -13.15 14.27 2.23
N ASN A 159 -13.49 14.39 0.96
CA ASN A 159 -12.50 14.68 -0.09
C ASN A 159 -12.19 16.19 -0.11
N HIS A 160 -11.44 16.66 0.88
CA HIS A 160 -11.15 18.08 1.08
C HIS A 160 -9.71 18.43 0.70
N PHE A 161 -9.55 19.57 0.02
CA PHE A 161 -8.24 20.03 -0.46
C PHE A 161 -7.20 20.15 0.67
N SER A 162 -7.59 20.70 1.83
CA SER A 162 -6.67 20.84 2.97
C SER A 162 -6.14 19.52 3.51
N LEU A 163 -6.94 18.44 3.47
CA LEU A 163 -6.45 17.11 3.87
C LEU A 163 -5.38 16.60 2.89
N LYS A 164 -5.58 16.84 1.59
CA LYS A 164 -4.59 16.50 0.56
C LYS A 164 -3.31 17.30 0.73
N GLN A 165 -3.41 18.62 0.98
CA GLN A 165 -2.25 19.46 1.28
C GLN A 165 -1.49 18.97 2.51
N ASN A 166 -2.16 18.71 3.61
CA ASN A 166 -1.53 18.23 4.84
C ASN A 166 -0.79 16.91 4.62
N LEU A 167 -1.40 15.98 3.87
CA LEU A 167 -0.74 14.71 3.53
C LEU A 167 0.52 14.91 2.69
N LEU A 168 0.45 15.77 1.68
CA LEU A 168 1.62 16.08 0.84
C LEU A 168 2.72 16.83 1.61
N GLU A 169 2.34 17.66 2.57
CA GLU A 169 3.27 18.35 3.47
C GLU A 169 4.00 17.33 4.38
N ILE A 170 3.26 16.39 4.97
CA ILE A 170 3.86 15.28 5.74
C ILE A 170 4.80 14.46 4.86
N ARG A 171 4.39 14.09 3.63
CA ARG A 171 5.24 13.38 2.68
C ARG A 171 6.52 14.17 2.37
N ASN A 172 6.41 15.47 2.10
CA ASN A 172 7.57 16.33 1.80
C ASN A 172 8.52 16.39 2.99
N ASN A 173 8.00 16.53 4.20
CA ASN A 173 8.80 16.53 5.42
C ASN A 173 9.52 15.18 5.60
N LEU A 174 8.85 14.05 5.36
CA LEU A 174 9.49 12.74 5.43
C LEU A 174 10.64 12.62 4.42
N ILE A 175 10.46 13.06 3.18
CA ILE A 175 11.52 13.05 2.15
C ILE A 175 12.68 13.97 2.58
N TYR A 176 12.38 15.13 3.13
CA TYR A 176 13.39 16.07 3.64
C TYR A 176 14.21 15.45 4.77
N TYR A 177 13.56 14.88 5.78
CA TYR A 177 14.27 14.19 6.87
C TYR A 177 15.05 12.97 6.37
N TYR A 178 14.53 12.24 5.41
CA TYR A 178 15.26 11.14 4.78
C TYR A 178 16.56 11.62 4.12
N SER A 179 16.53 12.76 3.43
CA SER A 179 17.73 13.33 2.80
C SER A 179 18.74 13.87 3.82
N ILE A 180 18.29 14.38 4.97
CA ILE A 180 19.17 14.79 6.07
C ILE A 180 19.83 13.54 6.68
N PHE A 181 19.05 12.52 7.00
CA PHE A 181 19.58 11.32 7.66
C PHE A 181 20.46 10.48 6.75
N GLU A 182 20.34 10.62 5.42
CA GLU A 182 21.30 10.06 4.46
C GLU A 182 22.74 10.52 4.76
N GLN A 183 22.90 11.73 5.29
CA GLN A 183 24.21 12.33 5.57
C GLN A 183 24.50 12.45 7.07
N TYR A 184 23.49 12.74 7.87
CA TYR A 184 23.62 13.16 9.26
C TYR A 184 22.61 12.47 10.17
N ILE A 185 22.61 11.13 10.23
CA ILE A 185 21.67 10.39 11.10
C ILE A 185 21.81 10.78 12.59
N LEU A 186 22.99 11.23 13.02
CA LEU A 186 23.23 11.63 14.40
C LEU A 186 22.38 12.84 14.83
N LEU A 187 21.87 13.64 13.89
CA LEU A 187 20.88 14.68 14.19
C LEU A 187 19.60 14.13 14.80
N PHE A 188 19.26 12.88 14.56
CA PHE A 188 18.13 12.22 15.23
C PHE A 188 18.32 12.13 16.74
N PHE A 189 19.57 12.13 17.20
CA PHE A 189 19.95 12.08 18.61
C PHE A 189 20.31 13.47 19.20
N ASP A 190 20.14 14.53 18.41
CA ASP A 190 20.30 15.90 18.87
C ASP A 190 19.00 16.41 19.51
N ARG A 191 19.06 16.83 20.78
CA ARG A 191 17.89 17.29 21.52
C ARG A 191 17.35 18.62 21.02
N ASP A 192 18.18 19.44 20.42
CA ASP A 192 17.77 20.72 19.85
C ASP A 192 17.11 20.55 18.47
N PHE A 193 17.49 19.49 17.76
CA PHE A 193 16.90 19.16 16.47
C PHE A 193 15.53 18.45 16.61
N ILE A 194 15.39 17.50 17.55
CA ILE A 194 14.15 16.75 17.74
C ILE A 194 13.29 17.37 18.85
N ARG A 195 12.20 18.00 18.47
CA ARG A 195 11.23 18.59 19.39
C ARG A 195 10.34 17.53 20.04
N THR A 196 10.83 16.98 21.15
CA THR A 196 10.15 15.90 21.88
C THR A 196 8.90 16.36 22.64
N ASP A 197 8.73 17.65 22.87
CA ASP A 197 7.55 18.26 23.51
C ASP A 197 6.27 18.06 22.69
N THR A 198 6.39 17.96 21.37
CA THR A 198 5.28 17.77 20.45
C THR A 198 4.87 16.29 20.26
N LEU A 199 5.67 15.35 20.76
CA LEU A 199 5.44 13.92 20.60
C LEU A 199 4.36 13.40 21.56
N SER A 200 3.59 12.41 21.11
CA SER A 200 2.70 11.67 21.99
C SER A 200 3.50 10.96 23.10
N LYS A 201 2.87 10.70 24.24
CA LYS A 201 3.53 10.00 25.36
C LYS A 201 4.21 8.71 24.91
N PHE A 202 3.49 7.89 24.13
CA PHE A 202 4.01 6.61 23.62
C PHE A 202 5.23 6.80 22.70
N THR A 203 5.16 7.73 21.75
CA THR A 203 6.26 8.02 20.82
C THR A 203 7.47 8.59 21.56
N LYS A 204 7.22 9.43 22.55
CA LYS A 204 8.26 10.01 23.40
C LYS A 204 9.00 8.95 24.23
N GLU A 205 8.29 8.00 24.81
CA GLU A 205 8.89 6.88 25.54
C GLU A 205 9.77 6.02 24.63
N ALA A 206 9.27 5.65 23.45
CA ALA A 206 10.03 4.89 22.45
C ALA A 206 11.29 5.64 21.98
N TYR A 207 11.18 6.95 21.70
CA TYR A 207 12.32 7.79 21.33
C TYR A 207 13.38 7.80 22.43
N PHE A 208 12.99 8.07 23.69
CA PHE A 208 13.95 8.12 24.79
C PHE A 208 14.59 6.76 25.12
N GLN A 209 13.92 5.67 24.84
CA GLN A 209 14.53 4.35 24.96
C GLN A 209 15.71 4.19 23.98
N ILE A 210 15.52 4.56 22.71
CA ILE A 210 16.57 4.52 21.68
C ILE A 210 17.68 5.53 22.03
N PHE A 211 17.29 6.74 22.40
CA PHE A 211 18.21 7.83 22.75
C PHE A 211 19.16 7.45 23.90
N ARG A 212 18.64 6.87 24.99
CA ARG A 212 19.45 6.42 26.13
C ARG A 212 20.43 5.31 25.73
N SER A 213 20.03 4.40 24.83
CA SER A 213 20.93 3.37 24.34
C SER A 213 22.06 3.96 23.50
N PHE A 214 21.77 4.97 22.69
CA PHE A 214 22.75 5.69 21.88
C PHE A 214 23.72 6.49 22.80
N GLU A 215 23.23 7.24 23.78
CA GLU A 215 24.07 8.00 24.71
C GLU A 215 25.11 7.14 25.43
N LYS A 216 24.74 5.91 25.80
CA LYS A 216 25.60 4.95 26.48
C LYS A 216 26.56 4.19 25.56
N SER A 217 26.43 4.33 24.27
CA SER A 217 27.27 3.61 23.31
C SER A 217 28.65 4.24 23.21
N GLU A 218 29.64 3.41 22.95
CA GLU A 218 31.02 3.87 22.67
C GLU A 218 31.06 4.68 21.37
N GLU A 219 32.03 5.59 21.24
CA GLU A 219 32.13 6.51 20.10
C GLU A 219 32.24 5.76 18.76
N ILE A 220 33.01 4.67 18.73
CA ILE A 220 33.14 3.83 17.54
C ILE A 220 31.81 3.26 17.05
N LEU A 221 30.89 2.96 17.98
CA LEU A 221 29.55 2.45 17.60
C LEU A 221 28.68 3.57 17.05
N LYS A 222 28.84 4.80 17.52
CA LYS A 222 28.13 5.97 16.98
C LYS A 222 28.62 6.31 15.57
N GLU A 223 29.94 6.28 15.33
CA GLU A 223 30.50 6.43 14.00
C GLU A 223 30.04 5.32 13.06
N TYR A 224 30.06 4.07 13.51
CA TYR A 224 29.54 2.95 12.73
C TYR A 224 28.08 3.17 12.37
N LEU A 225 27.24 3.60 13.32
CA LEU A 225 25.82 3.90 13.05
C LEU A 225 25.69 4.98 11.97
N GLN A 226 26.49 6.05 12.05
CA GLN A 226 26.47 7.13 11.06
C GLN A 226 26.81 6.62 9.65
N TYR A 227 27.91 5.92 9.49
CA TYR A 227 28.36 5.45 8.17
C TYR A 227 27.46 4.38 7.60
N PHE A 228 27.04 3.43 8.43
CA PHE A 228 26.20 2.31 7.95
C PHE A 228 24.78 2.77 7.61
N THR A 229 24.21 3.69 8.37
CA THR A 229 22.88 4.26 8.04
C THR A 229 22.95 5.11 6.77
N SER A 230 24.00 5.90 6.61
CA SER A 230 24.23 6.67 5.37
C SER A 230 24.36 5.74 4.15
N PHE A 231 25.10 4.65 4.28
CA PHE A 231 25.21 3.64 3.23
C PHE A 231 23.85 3.04 2.87
N ILE A 232 23.09 2.54 3.86
CA ILE A 232 21.75 1.97 3.64
C ILE A 232 20.81 2.98 2.97
N ALA A 233 20.82 4.24 3.43
CA ALA A 233 19.96 5.27 2.86
C ALA A 233 20.29 5.56 1.39
N LYS A 234 21.59 5.57 1.03
CA LYS A 234 22.04 5.73 -0.36
C LYS A 234 21.65 4.54 -1.22
N GLU A 235 21.81 3.31 -0.73
CA GLU A 235 21.42 2.10 -1.45
C GLU A 235 19.91 2.07 -1.72
N ILE A 236 19.08 2.37 -0.71
CA ILE A 236 17.61 2.46 -0.86
C ILE A 236 17.22 3.54 -1.89
N LYS A 237 17.93 4.67 -1.88
CA LYS A 237 17.69 5.75 -2.84
C LYS A 237 18.09 5.34 -4.26
N ALA A 238 19.24 4.69 -4.42
CA ALA A 238 19.72 4.17 -5.70
C ALA A 238 18.78 3.08 -6.25
N GLU A 239 18.30 2.17 -5.40
CA GLU A 239 17.30 1.17 -5.78
C GLU A 239 15.99 1.79 -6.28
N LYS A 240 15.52 2.86 -5.62
CA LYS A 240 14.29 3.55 -6.00
C LYS A 240 14.42 4.42 -7.23
N LEU A 241 15.47 5.20 -7.31
CA LEU A 241 15.62 6.27 -8.30
C LEU A 241 16.62 5.93 -9.42
N GLY A 242 17.49 4.97 -9.21
CA GLY A 242 18.64 4.69 -10.05
C GLY A 242 19.84 5.58 -9.69
N THR A 243 21.00 5.18 -10.16
CA THR A 243 22.23 5.97 -10.14
C THR A 243 22.34 6.77 -11.42
N ASN A 244 22.86 7.99 -11.36
CA ASN A 244 23.03 8.87 -12.52
C ASN A 244 23.79 8.16 -13.65
N GLY A 245 23.18 8.02 -14.81
CA GLY A 245 23.80 7.53 -16.03
C GLY A 245 23.66 6.05 -16.35
N THR A 246 23.02 5.25 -15.50
CA THR A 246 22.69 3.88 -15.84
C THR A 246 21.17 3.72 -15.97
N ASN A 247 20.69 3.22 -17.11
CA ASN A 247 19.34 2.68 -17.28
C ASN A 247 19.23 1.38 -16.46
N SER A 248 19.44 1.48 -15.15
CA SER A 248 19.48 0.33 -14.29
C SER A 248 18.04 -0.07 -13.90
N ASN A 249 17.88 -1.34 -13.62
CA ASN A 249 16.68 -2.03 -13.15
C ASN A 249 16.25 -1.52 -11.76
N ASN A 250 15.85 -0.24 -11.67
CA ASN A 250 15.38 0.36 -10.45
C ASN A 250 13.85 0.50 -10.44
N HIS A 251 13.27 0.71 -9.27
CA HIS A 251 11.82 0.83 -9.14
C HIS A 251 11.24 1.95 -10.02
N SER A 252 11.96 3.05 -10.19
CA SER A 252 11.46 4.18 -11.00
C SER A 252 11.39 3.87 -12.49
N SER A 253 12.12 2.88 -12.99
CA SER A 253 12.08 2.45 -14.39
C SER A 253 10.68 1.96 -14.78
N LEU A 254 9.90 1.47 -13.82
CA LEU A 254 8.52 1.03 -14.06
C LEU A 254 7.67 2.14 -14.71
N TRP A 255 7.85 3.39 -14.33
CA TRP A 255 7.06 4.51 -14.86
C TRP A 255 7.86 5.54 -15.65
N ARG A 256 9.18 5.53 -15.58
CA ARG A 256 10.07 6.48 -16.29
C ARG A 256 10.54 5.95 -17.63
N SER A 257 10.80 4.66 -17.72
CA SER A 257 11.28 4.04 -18.96
C SER A 257 10.14 3.78 -19.93
N SER A 258 10.38 4.05 -21.20
CA SER A 258 9.48 3.68 -22.29
C SER A 258 9.35 2.15 -22.41
N ILE A 259 8.36 1.69 -23.14
CA ILE A 259 8.19 0.25 -23.39
C ILE A 259 9.36 -0.31 -24.21
N GLU A 260 9.90 0.48 -25.14
CA GLU A 260 11.06 0.14 -25.96
C GLU A 260 12.32 -0.03 -25.09
N GLU A 261 12.59 0.91 -24.19
CA GLU A 261 13.72 0.81 -23.25
C GLU A 261 13.61 -0.43 -22.36
N LYS A 262 12.41 -0.74 -21.88
CA LYS A 262 12.14 -1.95 -21.09
C LYS A 262 12.36 -3.23 -21.90
N ARG A 263 11.97 -3.23 -23.19
CA ARG A 263 12.23 -4.36 -24.10
C ARG A 263 13.70 -4.57 -24.36
N LEU A 264 14.43 -3.48 -24.63
CA LEU A 264 15.88 -3.53 -24.85
C LEU A 264 16.65 -4.03 -23.64
N SER A 265 16.14 -3.76 -22.43
CA SER A 265 16.73 -4.24 -21.18
C SER A 265 16.15 -5.59 -20.70
N TYR A 266 15.28 -6.21 -21.49
CA TYR A 266 14.56 -7.46 -21.16
C TYR A 266 13.77 -7.44 -19.84
N ASN A 267 13.40 -6.24 -19.38
CA ASN A 267 12.66 -5.99 -18.13
C ASN A 267 11.15 -6.01 -18.27
N VAL A 268 10.66 -6.34 -19.45
CA VAL A 268 9.22 -6.44 -19.72
C VAL A 268 8.94 -7.61 -20.66
N LEU A 269 7.87 -8.31 -20.35
CA LEU A 269 7.20 -9.20 -21.29
C LEU A 269 5.96 -8.49 -21.77
N SER A 270 5.81 -8.32 -23.07
CA SER A 270 4.72 -7.58 -23.70
C SER A 270 3.89 -8.48 -24.61
N ASN A 271 2.67 -8.01 -24.95
CA ASN A 271 1.73 -8.75 -25.77
C ASN A 271 1.35 -10.14 -25.21
N LEU A 272 1.31 -10.24 -23.88
CA LEU A 272 0.93 -11.47 -23.19
C LEU A 272 -0.51 -11.83 -23.52
N LYS A 273 -0.75 -13.08 -23.91
CA LYS A 273 -2.08 -13.63 -24.17
C LYS A 273 -2.45 -14.62 -23.08
N LEU A 274 -3.56 -14.36 -22.40
CA LEU A 274 -4.04 -15.27 -21.36
C LEU A 274 -4.45 -16.62 -21.96
N ASN A 275 -3.75 -17.68 -21.57
CA ASN A 275 -4.13 -19.04 -21.84
C ASN A 275 -5.11 -19.51 -20.75
N ARG A 276 -6.40 -19.60 -21.10
CA ARG A 276 -7.46 -19.92 -20.14
C ARG A 276 -7.44 -21.38 -19.70
N ASP A 277 -7.01 -22.26 -20.58
CA ASP A 277 -7.01 -23.72 -20.33
C ASP A 277 -5.95 -24.12 -19.33
N LEU A 278 -4.80 -23.44 -19.36
CA LEU A 278 -3.70 -23.64 -18.42
C LEU A 278 -3.81 -22.76 -17.16
N SER A 279 -4.75 -21.83 -17.13
CA SER A 279 -4.95 -20.91 -15.99
C SER A 279 -5.94 -21.49 -14.99
N ASN A 280 -5.66 -21.32 -13.70
CA ASN A 280 -6.58 -21.65 -12.62
C ASN A 280 -6.97 -20.41 -11.84
N LEU A 281 -8.17 -19.89 -12.15
CA LEU A 281 -8.71 -18.70 -11.50
C LEU A 281 -9.06 -18.89 -10.03
N GLU A 282 -9.25 -20.14 -9.59
CA GLU A 282 -9.55 -20.43 -8.18
C GLU A 282 -8.33 -20.26 -7.28
N SER A 283 -7.19 -20.71 -7.75
CA SER A 283 -5.90 -20.56 -7.07
C SER A 283 -5.17 -19.27 -7.48
N LEU A 284 -5.78 -18.42 -8.31
CA LEU A 284 -5.20 -17.19 -8.88
C LEU A 284 -3.88 -17.44 -9.64
N HIS A 285 -3.79 -18.59 -10.31
CA HIS A 285 -2.70 -18.90 -11.21
C HIS A 285 -3.10 -18.56 -12.63
N LEU A 286 -2.42 -17.58 -13.20
CA LEU A 286 -2.62 -17.18 -14.58
C LEU A 286 -1.41 -17.64 -15.40
N THR A 287 -1.69 -18.24 -16.55
CA THR A 287 -0.68 -18.65 -17.52
C THR A 287 -0.85 -17.81 -18.77
N PHE A 288 0.24 -17.22 -19.24
CA PHE A 288 0.23 -16.40 -20.45
C PHE A 288 1.17 -17.00 -21.49
N GLU A 289 0.73 -16.91 -22.74
CA GLU A 289 1.57 -17.15 -23.90
C GLU A 289 2.43 -15.92 -24.16
N ILE A 290 3.71 -16.16 -24.42
CA ILE A 290 4.72 -15.15 -24.74
C ILE A 290 5.37 -15.44 -26.08
N ASP A 291 5.90 -14.40 -26.72
CA ASP A 291 6.73 -14.57 -27.89
C ASP A 291 8.04 -15.29 -27.54
N VAL A 292 8.44 -16.26 -28.36
CA VAL A 292 9.64 -17.11 -28.13
C VAL A 292 10.92 -16.27 -27.96
N MET A 293 11.07 -15.19 -28.72
CA MET A 293 12.23 -14.30 -28.60
C MET A 293 12.26 -13.58 -27.26
N GLN A 294 11.09 -13.19 -26.73
CA GLN A 294 10.99 -12.60 -25.40
C GLN A 294 11.26 -13.62 -24.31
N GLY A 295 10.72 -14.84 -24.43
CA GLY A 295 10.96 -15.91 -23.46
C GLY A 295 12.44 -16.28 -23.35
N ASN A 296 13.10 -16.47 -24.48
CA ASN A 296 14.54 -16.83 -24.52
C ASN A 296 15.47 -15.76 -23.91
N ASN A 297 15.13 -14.49 -24.07
CA ASN A 297 15.97 -13.37 -23.63
C ASN A 297 15.51 -12.76 -22.30
N SER A 298 14.43 -13.25 -21.72
CA SER A 298 13.89 -12.72 -20.48
C SER A 298 14.85 -12.86 -19.31
N ILE A 299 14.95 -11.82 -18.50
CA ILE A 299 15.69 -11.85 -17.22
C ILE A 299 14.83 -12.37 -16.07
N PHE A 300 13.52 -12.54 -16.27
CA PHE A 300 12.62 -13.02 -15.22
C PHE A 300 12.91 -14.46 -14.84
N ARG A 301 12.85 -14.72 -13.54
CA ARG A 301 13.09 -16.04 -12.95
C ARG A 301 11.92 -16.43 -12.05
N LYS A 302 11.80 -17.72 -11.79
CA LYS A 302 10.88 -18.24 -10.78
C LYS A 302 11.13 -17.57 -9.43
N GLY A 303 10.09 -16.99 -8.86
CA GLY A 303 10.13 -16.26 -7.58
C GLY A 303 10.20 -14.75 -7.72
N ASP A 304 10.51 -14.22 -8.90
CA ASP A 304 10.59 -12.78 -9.10
C ASP A 304 9.22 -12.12 -8.88
N MET A 305 9.27 -11.00 -8.16
CA MET A 305 8.09 -10.15 -7.97
C MET A 305 7.91 -9.26 -9.19
N THR A 306 6.72 -9.28 -9.75
CA THR A 306 6.39 -8.59 -10.99
C THR A 306 5.15 -7.73 -10.84
N VAL A 307 4.95 -6.84 -11.78
CA VAL A 307 3.75 -6.02 -11.90
C VAL A 307 3.12 -6.26 -13.26
N LEU A 308 1.89 -6.78 -13.24
CA LEU A 308 1.09 -6.98 -14.43
C LEU A 308 0.15 -5.79 -14.60
N TYR A 309 0.04 -5.25 -15.81
CA TYR A 309 -0.85 -4.16 -16.15
C TYR A 309 -1.36 -4.30 -17.59
N LYS A 310 -2.54 -3.73 -17.84
CA LYS A 310 -3.21 -3.89 -19.13
C LYS A 310 -2.52 -3.03 -20.19
N ASP A 311 -2.32 -3.61 -21.35
CA ASP A 311 -1.98 -2.89 -22.57
C ASP A 311 -3.29 -2.45 -23.25
N SER A 312 -3.57 -1.16 -23.21
CA SER A 312 -4.83 -0.62 -23.72
C SER A 312 -4.79 -0.12 -25.17
N ARG A 313 -3.93 -0.61 -25.98
CA ARG A 313 -3.61 -0.28 -27.39
C ARG A 313 -2.25 0.37 -27.52
N LEU A 314 -1.39 -0.33 -28.18
CA LEU A 314 -0.18 0.03 -28.94
C LEU A 314 0.64 1.30 -28.57
N GLU A 315 0.06 2.32 -27.97
CA GLU A 315 0.79 3.57 -27.86
C GLU A 315 1.43 3.80 -26.50
N GLU A 316 1.00 3.23 -25.39
CA GLU A 316 1.70 3.44 -24.12
C GLU A 316 0.99 2.71 -22.97
N ALA A 317 1.31 1.45 -22.80
CA ALA A 317 1.01 0.77 -21.53
C ALA A 317 1.70 1.51 -20.38
N ASN A 318 1.00 2.47 -19.79
CA ASN A 318 1.56 3.29 -18.74
C ASN A 318 1.07 2.82 -17.36
N PRO A 319 1.94 2.28 -16.51
CA PRO A 319 1.59 1.78 -15.19
C PRO A 319 1.08 2.85 -14.23
N SER A 320 1.37 4.13 -14.49
CA SER A 320 0.91 5.22 -13.62
C SER A 320 -0.53 5.69 -13.91
N LYS A 321 -1.14 5.21 -14.99
CA LYS A 321 -2.48 5.62 -15.42
C LYS A 321 -3.54 4.53 -15.27
N GLN A 322 -3.22 3.43 -14.62
CA GLN A 322 -4.12 2.29 -14.51
C GLN A 322 -3.89 1.47 -13.24
N GLN A 323 -4.77 0.53 -13.00
CA GLN A 323 -4.62 -0.46 -11.94
C GLN A 323 -3.45 -1.39 -12.25
N LEU A 324 -2.68 -1.70 -11.20
CA LEU A 324 -1.56 -2.62 -11.23
C LEU A 324 -1.91 -3.91 -10.48
N PHE A 325 -1.47 -5.04 -11.01
CA PHE A 325 -1.61 -6.33 -10.37
C PHE A 325 -0.22 -6.82 -9.94
N LYS A 326 0.01 -6.88 -8.64
CA LYS A 326 1.22 -7.48 -8.09
C LYS A 326 1.15 -8.99 -8.23
N SER A 327 2.17 -9.57 -8.80
CA SER A 327 2.28 -11.00 -9.06
C SER A 327 3.69 -11.51 -8.78
N SER A 328 3.87 -12.80 -8.81
CA SER A 328 5.17 -13.45 -8.80
C SER A 328 5.24 -14.50 -9.89
N VAL A 329 6.39 -14.57 -10.54
CA VAL A 329 6.65 -15.58 -11.57
C VAL A 329 6.75 -16.95 -10.92
N ARG A 330 5.90 -17.88 -11.30
CA ARG A 330 5.99 -19.28 -10.86
C ARG A 330 6.80 -20.16 -11.79
N TYR A 331 6.67 -19.87 -13.06
CA TYR A 331 7.29 -20.60 -14.13
C TYR A 331 7.49 -19.67 -15.30
N ILE A 332 8.54 -19.88 -16.07
CA ILE A 332 8.79 -19.20 -17.34
C ILE A 332 9.62 -20.15 -18.22
N ASP A 333 9.22 -20.29 -19.46
CA ASP A 333 9.98 -20.92 -20.52
C ASP A 333 9.95 -20.10 -21.81
N ASN A 334 10.27 -20.69 -22.93
CA ASN A 334 10.36 -19.99 -24.20
C ASN A 334 9.00 -19.50 -24.74
N SER A 335 7.89 -20.02 -24.25
CA SER A 335 6.55 -19.78 -24.80
C SER A 335 5.48 -19.46 -23.74
N LEU A 336 5.73 -19.73 -22.45
CA LEU A 336 4.77 -19.59 -21.38
C LEU A 336 5.38 -18.88 -20.16
N VAL A 337 4.56 -18.08 -19.48
CA VAL A 337 4.84 -17.48 -18.18
C VAL A 337 3.64 -17.51 -17.27
#